data_5c5154fef3b4a1d9dd3325ee0ca72360
#
_entry.id   5c5154fef3b4a1d9dd3325ee0ca72360
#
_cell.length_a   1.000
_cell.length_b   1.000
_cell.length_c   1.000
_cell.angle_alpha   90.00
_cell.angle_beta   90.00
_cell.angle_gamma   90.00
#
_symmetry.space_group_name_H-M   'P 1'
#
loop_
_entity.id
_entity.type
_entity.pdbx_description
1 polymer ?
#
loop_
_entity_poly.entity_id
_entity_poly.type
_entity_poly.pdbx_seq_one_letter_code
_entity_poly.pdbx_strand_id
1 'polypeptide(L)'
;VIAAQGKRRRPWIFRIVLCHSRKGYSEVVWRQTTDNFIAALENALHHFGGVPKRLVIDNLKAAVARADWYDPELHPKLQSFAAHYGTVFMPTKPYPPEHKGKIENGVKYAKNNGLKGRTFRNLAEQNDHLLDWETNVADTRIHGTTKQQVRKRFEAGECAALLPLPRDRFASFHEARRTVSRDGHVEIAKAYYSAPPEYVGHRLWARWDARTVRLFNDQWQQLAVHAKAEPGRFRTAAQHIPQEKVSAVERGTDALLRQIATIGPHTRKWSEATT
;
A
#
# COMPACT_ATOMS: atom_id res chain seq x y z
N VAL A 1 -0.10 14.89 -22.14
CA VAL A 1 1.36 14.76 -22.20
C VAL A 1 1.96 15.72 -21.20
N ILE A 2 2.96 15.26 -20.43
CA ILE A 2 3.73 16.12 -19.53
C ILE A 2 5.02 16.50 -20.22
N ALA A 3 5.27 17.81 -20.34
CA ALA A 3 6.49 18.36 -20.91
C ALA A 3 7.24 19.14 -19.82
N ALA A 4 8.37 18.62 -19.38
CA ALA A 4 9.24 19.25 -18.41
C ALA A 4 10.70 19.11 -18.86
N GLN A 5 11.49 20.18 -18.74
CA GLN A 5 12.91 20.20 -19.07
C GLN A 5 13.22 19.64 -20.48
N GLY A 6 12.40 19.98 -21.49
CA GLY A 6 12.57 19.53 -22.88
C GLY A 6 12.19 18.07 -23.16
N LYS A 7 11.80 17.29 -22.16
CA LYS A 7 11.38 15.89 -22.32
C LYS A 7 9.86 15.75 -22.25
N ARG A 8 9.28 15.00 -23.18
CA ARG A 8 7.86 14.67 -23.20
C ARG A 8 7.64 13.25 -22.65
N ARG A 9 6.79 13.12 -21.63
CA ARG A 9 6.44 11.84 -21.02
C ARG A 9 4.92 11.67 -20.99
N ARG A 10 4.44 10.45 -21.22
CA ARG A 10 3.03 10.08 -21.12
C ARG A 10 2.81 9.30 -19.83
N PRO A 11 2.06 9.85 -18.85
CA PRO A 11 1.67 9.09 -17.67
C PRO A 11 0.57 8.09 -18.01
N TRP A 12 0.37 7.12 -17.12
CA TRP A 12 -0.74 6.20 -17.17
C TRP A 12 -1.99 6.85 -16.56
N ILE A 13 -3.14 6.61 -17.17
CA ILE A 13 -4.41 7.09 -16.62
C ILE A 13 -5.10 5.97 -15.84
N PHE A 14 -5.40 6.25 -14.57
CA PHE A 14 -6.36 5.51 -13.77
C PHE A 14 -7.75 6.11 -14.01
N ARG A 15 -8.76 5.27 -14.16
CA ARG A 15 -10.16 5.71 -14.25
C ARG A 15 -11.08 4.71 -13.58
N ILE A 16 -12.01 5.23 -12.78
CA ILE A 16 -13.12 4.49 -12.20
C ILE A 16 -14.43 5.22 -12.52
N VAL A 17 -15.51 4.45 -12.67
CA VAL A 17 -16.84 4.98 -13.02
C VAL A 17 -17.89 4.24 -12.19
N LEU A 18 -18.76 4.97 -11.53
CA LEU A 18 -19.90 4.43 -10.84
C LEU A 18 -20.95 3.91 -11.84
N CYS A 19 -21.49 2.73 -11.60
CA CYS A 19 -22.31 2.01 -12.59
C CYS A 19 -23.68 2.65 -12.85
N HIS A 20 -24.29 3.27 -11.85
CA HIS A 20 -25.62 3.85 -11.96
C HIS A 20 -25.59 5.24 -12.57
N SER A 21 -24.93 6.19 -11.93
CA SER A 21 -24.88 7.59 -12.36
C SER A 21 -23.98 7.86 -13.55
N ARG A 22 -22.96 7.02 -13.75
CA ARG A 22 -21.81 7.23 -14.64
C ARG A 22 -20.87 8.35 -14.17
N LYS A 23 -20.96 8.73 -12.88
CA LYS A 23 -19.98 9.61 -12.26
C LYS A 23 -18.62 8.96 -12.30
N GLY A 24 -17.63 9.70 -12.77
CA GLY A 24 -16.27 9.21 -12.96
C GLY A 24 -15.27 9.90 -12.04
N TYR A 25 -14.12 9.26 -11.91
CA TYR A 25 -12.91 9.85 -11.38
C TYR A 25 -11.73 9.42 -12.23
N SER A 26 -10.86 10.37 -12.56
CA SER A 26 -9.65 10.11 -13.35
C SER A 26 -8.44 10.71 -12.69
N GLU A 27 -7.35 9.94 -12.65
CA GLU A 27 -6.06 10.36 -12.12
C GLU A 27 -4.94 9.81 -13.00
N VAL A 28 -3.83 10.52 -13.12
CA VAL A 28 -2.65 10.04 -13.85
C VAL A 28 -1.51 9.72 -12.89
N VAL A 29 -0.79 8.65 -13.20
CA VAL A 29 0.33 8.14 -12.43
C VAL A 29 1.52 7.81 -13.34
N TRP A 30 2.75 7.88 -12.81
CA TRP A 30 3.93 7.56 -13.61
C TRP A 30 4.11 6.06 -13.87
N ARG A 31 3.66 5.19 -12.96
CA ARG A 31 3.86 3.74 -13.03
C ARG A 31 2.58 3.00 -12.62
N GLN A 32 2.31 1.90 -13.29
CA GLN A 32 1.23 0.97 -12.93
C GLN A 32 1.74 0.00 -11.85
N THR A 33 1.83 0.47 -10.60
CA THR A 33 2.16 -0.34 -9.43
C THR A 33 0.92 -0.53 -8.57
N THR A 34 0.90 -1.57 -7.75
CA THR A 34 -0.17 -1.80 -6.76
C THR A 34 -0.35 -0.61 -5.82
N ASP A 35 0.74 0.03 -5.39
CA ASP A 35 0.69 1.21 -4.52
C ASP A 35 0.02 2.41 -5.19
N ASN A 36 0.39 2.70 -6.45
CA ASN A 36 -0.23 3.79 -7.20
C ASN A 36 -1.70 3.50 -7.52
N PHE A 37 -2.04 2.23 -7.78
CA PHE A 37 -3.43 1.82 -7.99
C PHE A 37 -4.27 2.01 -6.72
N ILE A 38 -3.76 1.59 -5.56
CA ILE A 38 -4.43 1.76 -4.27
C ILE A 38 -4.60 3.25 -3.94
N ALA A 39 -3.56 4.06 -4.12
CA ALA A 39 -3.64 5.49 -3.86
C ALA A 39 -4.67 6.20 -4.76
N ALA A 40 -4.68 5.91 -6.06
CA ALA A 40 -5.64 6.46 -7.00
C ALA A 40 -7.08 5.99 -6.70
N LEU A 41 -7.25 4.73 -6.31
CA LEU A 41 -8.55 4.21 -5.91
C LEU A 41 -9.06 4.88 -4.63
N GLU A 42 -8.20 5.05 -3.63
CA GLU A 42 -8.54 5.76 -2.40
C GLU A 42 -8.97 7.20 -2.66
N ASN A 43 -8.22 7.93 -3.51
CA ASN A 43 -8.60 9.28 -3.93
C ASN A 43 -9.97 9.30 -4.61
N ALA A 44 -10.28 8.29 -5.42
CA ALA A 44 -11.59 8.14 -6.06
C ALA A 44 -12.73 7.95 -5.04
N LEU A 45 -12.53 7.09 -4.02
CA LEU A 45 -13.53 6.89 -2.95
C LEU A 45 -13.82 8.19 -2.19
N HIS A 46 -12.77 8.96 -1.89
CA HIS A 46 -12.91 10.28 -1.27
C HIS A 46 -13.61 11.29 -2.20
N HIS A 47 -13.31 11.27 -3.50
CA HIS A 47 -14.00 12.11 -4.49
C HIS A 47 -15.50 11.77 -4.59
N PHE A 48 -15.88 10.51 -4.48
CA PHE A 48 -17.29 10.08 -4.47
C PHE A 48 -17.98 10.37 -3.14
N GLY A 49 -17.23 10.61 -2.07
CA GLY A 49 -17.77 10.80 -0.73
C GLY A 49 -18.26 9.50 -0.07
N GLY A 50 -17.85 8.33 -0.57
CA GLY A 50 -18.25 7.04 -0.04
C GLY A 50 -17.70 5.87 -0.83
N VAL A 51 -17.98 4.66 -0.36
CA VAL A 51 -17.40 3.41 -0.85
C VAL A 51 -18.44 2.55 -1.56
N PRO A 52 -18.26 2.20 -2.84
CA PRO A 52 -19.11 1.22 -3.52
C PRO A 52 -18.98 -0.16 -2.85
N LYS A 53 -20.09 -0.84 -2.65
CA LYS A 53 -20.11 -2.21 -2.06
C LYS A 53 -19.28 -3.21 -2.86
N ARG A 54 -19.17 -3.01 -4.18
CA ARG A 54 -18.42 -3.87 -5.10
C ARG A 54 -17.61 -3.03 -6.06
N LEU A 55 -16.35 -3.41 -6.24
CA LEU A 55 -15.41 -2.81 -7.18
C LEU A 55 -15.05 -3.84 -8.25
N VAL A 56 -15.50 -3.60 -9.46
CA VAL A 56 -15.17 -4.46 -10.61
C VAL A 56 -13.86 -3.98 -11.20
N ILE A 57 -12.86 -4.85 -11.24
CA ILE A 57 -11.54 -4.56 -11.81
C ILE A 57 -11.31 -5.42 -13.03
N ASP A 58 -10.78 -4.79 -14.09
CA ASP A 58 -10.20 -5.54 -15.19
C ASP A 58 -8.90 -6.21 -14.71
N ASN A 59 -8.51 -7.36 -15.31
CA ASN A 59 -7.31 -8.15 -14.95
C ASN A 59 -6.03 -7.32 -15.05
N LEU A 60 -5.90 -6.32 -14.20
CA LEU A 60 -4.74 -5.46 -14.13
C LEU A 60 -3.63 -6.20 -13.37
N LYS A 61 -2.45 -6.37 -13.97
CA LYS A 61 -1.28 -7.01 -13.32
C LYS A 61 -0.93 -6.41 -11.96
N ALA A 62 -1.29 -5.14 -11.71
CA ALA A 62 -1.11 -4.46 -10.43
C ALA A 62 -2.13 -4.87 -9.36
N ALA A 63 -3.26 -5.46 -9.75
CA ALA A 63 -4.35 -5.85 -8.85
C ALA A 63 -4.41 -7.36 -8.61
N VAL A 64 -3.90 -8.16 -9.55
CA VAL A 64 -4.00 -9.62 -9.53
C VAL A 64 -2.60 -10.21 -9.37
N ALA A 65 -2.37 -10.93 -8.28
CA ALA A 65 -1.08 -11.60 -8.00
C ALA A 65 -0.89 -12.84 -8.90
N ARG A 66 -1.98 -13.52 -9.24
CA ARG A 66 -2.01 -14.67 -10.12
C ARG A 66 -3.29 -14.65 -10.96
N ALA A 67 -3.14 -14.67 -12.26
CA ALA A 67 -4.28 -14.79 -13.17
C ALA A 67 -4.64 -16.29 -13.30
N ASP A 68 -5.49 -16.79 -12.43
CA ASP A 68 -6.16 -18.07 -12.64
C ASP A 68 -7.56 -17.81 -13.22
N TRP A 69 -7.96 -18.68 -14.18
CA TRP A 69 -9.22 -18.59 -14.90
C TRP A 69 -10.46 -18.75 -13.99
N TYR A 70 -10.30 -19.49 -12.87
CA TYR A 70 -11.40 -19.82 -11.96
C TYR A 70 -11.40 -19.02 -10.66
N ASP A 71 -10.23 -18.62 -10.16
CA ASP A 71 -10.10 -17.88 -8.91
C ASP A 71 -8.85 -16.99 -8.95
N PRO A 72 -8.96 -15.76 -9.51
CA PRO A 72 -7.83 -14.85 -9.55
C PRO A 72 -7.47 -14.39 -8.14
N GLU A 73 -6.35 -14.84 -7.63
CA GLU A 73 -5.81 -14.38 -6.35
C GLU A 73 -5.53 -12.87 -6.41
N LEU A 74 -6.26 -12.11 -5.62
CA LEU A 74 -5.99 -10.69 -5.42
C LEU A 74 -4.68 -10.50 -4.65
N HIS A 75 -3.94 -9.48 -5.03
CA HIS A 75 -2.75 -9.08 -4.29
C HIS A 75 -3.13 -8.85 -2.81
N PRO A 76 -2.40 -9.42 -1.81
CA PRO A 76 -2.75 -9.33 -0.38
C PRO A 76 -3.01 -7.91 0.11
N LYS A 77 -2.30 -6.93 -0.45
CA LYS A 77 -2.50 -5.51 -0.16
C LYS A 77 -3.88 -4.99 -0.58
N LEU A 78 -4.43 -5.51 -1.69
CA LEU A 78 -5.79 -5.17 -2.13
C LEU A 78 -6.84 -5.84 -1.26
N GLN A 79 -6.58 -7.06 -0.78
CA GLN A 79 -7.48 -7.72 0.21
C GLN A 79 -7.55 -6.90 1.50
N SER A 80 -6.38 -6.42 1.99
CA SER A 80 -6.33 -5.53 3.17
C SER A 80 -7.03 -4.19 2.93
N PHE A 81 -6.90 -3.62 1.73
CA PHE A 81 -7.62 -2.41 1.32
C PHE A 81 -9.13 -2.64 1.30
N ALA A 82 -9.57 -3.76 0.71
CA ALA A 82 -10.98 -4.12 0.65
C ALA A 82 -11.59 -4.29 2.05
N ALA A 83 -10.88 -4.96 2.95
CA ALA A 83 -11.29 -5.12 4.34
C ALA A 83 -11.38 -3.77 5.09
N HIS A 84 -10.41 -2.87 4.88
CA HIS A 84 -10.40 -1.54 5.49
C HIS A 84 -11.60 -0.68 5.07
N TYR A 85 -11.97 -0.72 3.78
CA TYR A 85 -13.09 0.07 3.23
C TYR A 85 -14.44 -0.67 3.25
N GLY A 86 -14.49 -1.93 3.68
CA GLY A 86 -15.71 -2.73 3.70
C GLY A 86 -16.26 -3.05 2.30
N THR A 87 -15.40 -3.08 1.28
CA THR A 87 -15.77 -3.36 -0.12
C THR A 87 -15.27 -4.71 -0.59
N VAL A 88 -15.72 -5.17 -1.74
CA VAL A 88 -15.28 -6.42 -2.35
C VAL A 88 -14.77 -6.15 -3.76
N PHE A 89 -13.57 -6.63 -4.08
CA PHE A 89 -13.08 -6.66 -5.45
C PHE A 89 -13.70 -7.84 -6.20
N MET A 90 -14.24 -7.55 -7.35
CA MET A 90 -14.75 -8.56 -8.28
C MET A 90 -13.90 -8.51 -9.55
N PRO A 91 -12.97 -9.45 -9.74
CA PRO A 91 -12.24 -9.57 -10.99
C PRO A 91 -13.23 -9.87 -12.11
N THR A 92 -13.10 -9.18 -13.24
CA THR A 92 -13.88 -9.55 -14.42
C THR A 92 -13.37 -10.88 -14.95
N LYS A 93 -14.26 -11.85 -15.10
CA LYS A 93 -13.98 -13.03 -15.93
C LYS A 93 -13.59 -12.56 -17.34
N PRO A 94 -12.70 -13.26 -18.07
CA PRO A 94 -12.23 -12.84 -19.38
C PRO A 94 -13.32 -12.62 -20.46
N TYR A 95 -14.57 -12.96 -20.15
CA TYR A 95 -15.76 -12.68 -20.98
C TYR A 95 -16.97 -12.45 -20.10
N PRO A 96 -17.60 -11.28 -20.14
CA PRO A 96 -18.51 -10.83 -21.19
C PRO A 96 -18.11 -9.45 -21.76
N PRO A 97 -18.34 -9.23 -23.07
CA PRO A 97 -17.89 -8.05 -23.80
C PRO A 97 -18.50 -6.73 -23.30
N GLU A 98 -19.64 -6.77 -22.63
CA GLU A 98 -20.39 -5.58 -22.20
C GLU A 98 -19.71 -4.78 -21.09
N HIS A 99 -18.97 -5.41 -20.17
CA HIS A 99 -18.25 -4.71 -19.11
C HIS A 99 -16.96 -4.07 -19.62
N LYS A 100 -16.25 -4.74 -20.53
CA LYS A 100 -15.03 -4.23 -21.14
C LYS A 100 -15.29 -2.97 -21.97
N GLY A 101 -16.37 -2.95 -22.76
CA GLY A 101 -16.76 -1.78 -23.54
C GLY A 101 -17.07 -0.54 -22.69
N LYS A 102 -17.63 -0.69 -21.51
CA LYS A 102 -17.92 0.43 -20.59
C LYS A 102 -16.66 1.08 -20.03
N ILE A 103 -15.66 0.28 -19.66
CA ILE A 103 -14.38 0.76 -19.11
C ILE A 103 -13.55 1.41 -20.22
N GLU A 104 -13.41 0.77 -21.37
CA GLU A 104 -12.67 1.29 -22.52
C GLU A 104 -13.26 2.61 -23.04
N ASN A 105 -14.58 2.70 -23.16
CA ASN A 105 -15.29 3.92 -23.55
C ASN A 105 -15.09 5.03 -22.51
N GLY A 106 -15.07 4.71 -21.22
CA GLY A 106 -14.78 5.66 -20.15
C GLY A 106 -13.38 6.27 -20.27
N VAL A 107 -12.36 5.44 -20.45
CA VAL A 107 -10.97 5.89 -20.63
C VAL A 107 -10.82 6.71 -21.92
N LYS A 108 -11.42 6.25 -23.01
CA LYS A 108 -11.41 6.97 -24.31
C LYS A 108 -12.09 8.35 -24.17
N TYR A 109 -13.19 8.43 -23.44
CA TYR A 109 -13.89 9.67 -23.17
C TYR A 109 -13.01 10.67 -22.41
N ALA A 110 -12.37 10.26 -21.30
CA ALA A 110 -11.48 11.13 -20.54
C ALA A 110 -10.27 11.59 -21.37
N LYS A 111 -9.67 10.68 -22.15
CA LYS A 111 -8.53 11.02 -23.03
C LYS A 111 -8.94 12.02 -24.12
N ASN A 112 -10.07 11.81 -24.77
CA ASN A 112 -10.49 12.61 -25.92
C ASN A 112 -11.07 13.97 -25.54
N ASN A 113 -11.76 14.08 -24.40
CA ASN A 113 -12.44 15.30 -23.99
C ASN A 113 -11.70 16.04 -22.86
N GLY A 114 -11.07 15.32 -21.94
CA GLY A 114 -10.33 15.93 -20.84
C GLY A 114 -8.88 16.28 -21.18
N LEU A 115 -8.19 15.44 -21.96
CA LEU A 115 -6.73 15.54 -22.13
C LEU A 115 -6.27 15.87 -23.56
N LYS A 116 -7.10 15.67 -24.56
CA LYS A 116 -6.70 15.86 -25.98
C LYS A 116 -6.25 17.29 -26.24
N GLY A 117 -5.08 17.43 -26.88
CA GLY A 117 -4.53 18.74 -27.25
C GLY A 117 -3.85 19.49 -26.07
N ARG A 118 -3.86 18.95 -24.86
CA ARG A 118 -3.29 19.62 -23.68
C ARG A 118 -1.90 19.11 -23.33
N THR A 119 -1.07 20.04 -22.85
CA THR A 119 0.27 19.77 -22.33
C THR A 119 0.37 20.36 -20.92
N PHE A 120 0.98 19.63 -20.01
CA PHE A 120 1.09 19.98 -18.59
C PHE A 120 2.57 20.02 -18.18
N ARG A 121 2.90 20.81 -17.18
CA ARG A 121 4.25 20.95 -16.64
C ARG A 121 4.65 19.76 -15.75
N ASN A 122 3.70 19.24 -14.99
CA ASN A 122 3.93 18.13 -14.05
C ASN A 122 2.66 17.29 -13.87
N LEU A 123 2.77 16.23 -13.05
CA LEU A 123 1.68 15.30 -12.78
C LEU A 123 0.56 15.95 -11.95
N ALA A 124 0.92 16.80 -11.00
CA ALA A 124 -0.06 17.48 -10.13
C ALA A 124 -0.97 18.38 -10.97
N GLU A 125 -0.41 19.24 -11.80
CA GLU A 125 -1.19 20.11 -12.71
C GLU A 125 -2.13 19.30 -13.62
N GLN A 126 -1.70 18.13 -14.11
CA GLN A 126 -2.56 17.28 -14.92
C GLN A 126 -3.68 16.64 -14.09
N ASN A 127 -3.42 16.28 -12.84
CA ASN A 127 -4.43 15.71 -11.94
C ASN A 127 -5.43 16.77 -11.48
N ASP A 128 -4.98 17.97 -11.16
CA ASP A 128 -5.85 19.12 -10.82
C ASP A 128 -6.78 19.45 -12.00
N HIS A 129 -6.24 19.48 -13.22
CA HIS A 129 -7.04 19.68 -14.42
C HIS A 129 -8.08 18.55 -14.63
N LEU A 130 -7.71 17.28 -14.39
CA LEU A 130 -8.65 16.18 -14.52
C LEU A 130 -9.75 16.26 -13.48
N LEU A 131 -9.43 16.61 -12.24
CA LEU A 131 -10.40 16.78 -11.16
C LEU A 131 -11.40 17.91 -11.48
N ASP A 132 -10.89 19.04 -11.94
CA ASP A 132 -11.74 20.17 -12.40
C ASP A 132 -12.64 19.75 -13.56
N TRP A 133 -12.08 19.07 -14.56
CA TRP A 133 -12.83 18.59 -15.72
C TRP A 133 -13.90 17.54 -15.34
N GLU A 134 -13.60 16.59 -14.45
CA GLU A 134 -14.60 15.61 -13.96
C GLU A 134 -15.73 16.34 -13.24
N THR A 135 -15.42 17.31 -12.39
CA THR A 135 -16.41 18.03 -11.57
C THR A 135 -17.26 18.98 -12.38
N ASN A 136 -16.67 19.76 -13.28
CA ASN A 136 -17.34 20.88 -13.95
C ASN A 136 -17.82 20.56 -15.37
N VAL A 137 -17.27 19.53 -16.00
CA VAL A 137 -17.65 19.15 -17.37
C VAL A 137 -18.29 17.77 -17.41
N ALA A 138 -17.61 16.72 -16.88
CA ALA A 138 -18.10 15.36 -17.01
C ALA A 138 -19.35 15.10 -16.15
N ASP A 139 -19.39 15.64 -14.94
CA ASP A 139 -20.52 15.49 -14.01
C ASP A 139 -21.75 16.31 -14.41
N THR A 140 -21.56 17.41 -15.12
CA THR A 140 -22.66 18.29 -15.54
C THR A 140 -23.30 17.87 -16.87
N ARG A 141 -22.63 16.99 -17.62
CA ARG A 141 -23.17 16.52 -18.90
C ARG A 141 -24.43 15.65 -18.77
N ILE A 142 -25.26 15.65 -19.79
CA ILE A 142 -26.30 14.64 -19.99
C ILE A 142 -25.64 13.40 -20.59
N HIS A 143 -25.76 12.26 -19.91
CA HIS A 143 -25.16 11.02 -20.40
C HIS A 143 -25.99 10.38 -21.50
N GLY A 144 -25.35 10.03 -22.63
CA GLY A 144 -26.04 9.56 -23.84
C GLY A 144 -26.96 8.36 -23.64
N THR A 145 -26.57 7.39 -22.80
CA THR A 145 -27.38 6.19 -22.53
C THR A 145 -28.47 6.44 -21.48
N THR A 146 -28.15 7.16 -20.40
CA THR A 146 -29.10 7.38 -19.30
C THR A 146 -30.05 8.54 -19.54
N LYS A 147 -29.75 9.40 -20.51
CA LYS A 147 -30.49 10.63 -20.84
C LYS A 147 -30.69 11.57 -19.66
N GLN A 148 -29.87 11.43 -18.62
CA GLN A 148 -29.91 12.23 -17.41
C GLN A 148 -28.56 12.86 -17.14
N GLN A 149 -28.55 13.97 -16.39
CA GLN A 149 -27.32 14.61 -15.93
C GLN A 149 -26.63 13.71 -14.89
N VAL A 150 -25.34 13.49 -15.07
CA VAL A 150 -24.54 12.60 -14.22
C VAL A 150 -24.63 12.98 -12.76
N ARG A 151 -24.41 14.25 -12.40
CA ARG A 151 -24.49 14.77 -11.03
C ARG A 151 -25.85 14.55 -10.40
N LYS A 152 -26.92 14.97 -11.07
CA LYS A 152 -28.30 14.81 -10.55
C LYS A 152 -28.64 13.36 -10.29
N ARG A 153 -28.22 12.45 -11.18
CA ARG A 153 -28.46 11.02 -11.03
C ARG A 153 -27.65 10.42 -9.87
N PHE A 154 -26.45 10.90 -9.65
CA PHE A 154 -25.63 10.52 -8.49
C PHE A 154 -26.30 10.94 -7.17
N GLU A 155 -26.68 12.21 -7.08
CA GLU A 155 -27.30 12.79 -5.87
C GLU A 155 -28.66 12.18 -5.55
N ALA A 156 -29.46 11.87 -6.59
CA ALA A 156 -30.80 11.33 -6.42
C ALA A 156 -30.88 9.90 -5.87
N GLY A 157 -29.81 9.11 -5.98
CA GLY A 157 -29.89 7.71 -5.53
C GLY A 157 -28.57 7.04 -5.20
N GLU A 158 -27.52 7.23 -6.01
CA GLU A 158 -26.30 6.45 -5.84
C GLU A 158 -25.47 6.91 -4.64
N CYS A 159 -25.48 8.21 -4.32
CA CYS A 159 -24.78 8.78 -3.17
C CYS A 159 -25.21 8.11 -1.85
N ALA A 160 -26.50 7.97 -1.62
CA ALA A 160 -27.04 7.34 -0.42
C ALA A 160 -26.80 5.83 -0.33
N ALA A 161 -26.49 5.18 -1.46
CA ALA A 161 -26.21 3.74 -1.52
C ALA A 161 -24.74 3.38 -1.26
N LEU A 162 -23.84 4.38 -1.23
CA LEU A 162 -22.44 4.17 -0.89
C LEU A 162 -22.28 3.88 0.61
N LEU A 163 -21.32 3.05 0.95
CA LEU A 163 -20.89 2.85 2.33
C LEU A 163 -20.14 4.09 2.84
N PRO A 164 -20.20 4.40 4.14
CA PRO A 164 -19.44 5.52 4.69
C PRO A 164 -17.92 5.30 4.55
N LEU A 165 -17.21 6.39 4.39
CA LEU A 165 -15.74 6.37 4.42
C LEU A 165 -15.26 6.06 5.84
N PRO A 166 -14.24 5.22 6.02
CA PRO A 166 -13.53 5.09 7.30
C PRO A 166 -12.97 6.44 7.76
N ARG A 167 -12.80 6.58 9.07
CA ARG A 167 -12.22 7.80 9.66
C ARG A 167 -10.79 8.06 9.15
N ASP A 168 -10.00 7.00 9.06
CA ASP A 168 -8.61 7.07 8.64
C ASP A 168 -8.44 6.53 7.22
N ARG A 169 -7.52 7.10 6.47
CA ARG A 169 -7.10 6.57 5.18
C ARG A 169 -6.37 5.23 5.35
N PHE A 170 -6.39 4.44 4.30
CA PHE A 170 -5.67 3.17 4.26
C PHE A 170 -4.16 3.42 4.41
N ALA A 171 -3.58 2.88 5.49
CA ALA A 171 -2.14 2.99 5.71
C ALA A 171 -1.39 2.25 4.60
N SER A 172 -0.76 3.00 3.70
CA SER A 172 0.09 2.40 2.67
C SER A 172 1.27 1.70 3.33
N PHE A 173 1.43 0.41 3.07
CA PHE A 173 2.55 -0.39 3.54
C PHE A 173 3.28 -1.04 2.37
N HIS A 174 4.57 -1.29 2.57
CA HIS A 174 5.37 -2.15 1.72
C HIS A 174 5.31 -3.57 2.24
N GLU A 175 5.42 -4.53 1.33
CA GLU A 175 5.42 -5.93 1.67
C GLU A 175 6.45 -6.68 0.83
N ALA A 176 7.21 -7.55 1.47
CA ALA A 176 8.12 -8.44 0.77
C ALA A 176 8.45 -9.67 1.62
N ARG A 177 8.80 -10.76 0.96
CA ARG A 177 9.45 -11.90 1.64
C ARG A 177 10.90 -11.60 1.91
N ARG A 178 11.35 -11.91 3.12
CA ARG A 178 12.73 -11.73 3.59
C ARG A 178 13.20 -12.98 4.32
N THR A 179 14.46 -13.33 4.16
CA THR A 179 15.09 -14.42 4.90
C THR A 179 15.62 -13.89 6.22
N VAL A 180 15.40 -14.63 7.30
CA VAL A 180 16.02 -14.36 8.59
C VAL A 180 17.48 -14.82 8.53
N SER A 181 18.39 -13.90 8.73
CA SER A 181 19.83 -14.14 8.70
C SER A 181 20.26 -14.99 9.92
N ARG A 182 21.50 -15.50 9.90
CA ARG A 182 22.06 -16.33 10.99
C ARG A 182 22.15 -15.60 12.34
N ASP A 183 22.19 -14.28 12.30
CA ASP A 183 22.18 -13.41 13.48
C ASP A 183 20.78 -13.16 14.06
N GLY A 184 19.75 -13.80 13.49
CA GLY A 184 18.35 -13.67 13.91
C GLY A 184 17.63 -12.41 13.41
N HIS A 185 18.18 -11.69 12.42
CA HIS A 185 17.58 -10.47 11.91
C HIS A 185 17.13 -10.59 10.45
N VAL A 186 16.16 -9.75 10.11
CA VAL A 186 15.64 -9.54 8.76
C VAL A 186 16.02 -8.14 8.29
N GLU A 187 16.62 -8.00 7.12
CA GLU A 187 16.92 -6.71 6.54
C GLU A 187 15.69 -6.13 5.83
N ILE A 188 15.28 -4.91 6.24
CA ILE A 188 14.19 -4.15 5.63
C ILE A 188 14.61 -2.70 5.50
N ALA A 189 14.61 -2.18 4.28
CA ALA A 189 15.00 -0.80 3.98
C ALA A 189 16.39 -0.42 4.57
N LYS A 190 17.35 -1.34 4.51
CA LYS A 190 18.72 -1.21 5.04
C LYS A 190 18.81 -1.09 6.58
N ALA A 191 17.76 -1.46 7.31
CA ALA A 191 17.78 -1.61 8.76
C ALA A 191 17.46 -3.06 9.13
N TYR A 192 17.80 -3.49 10.34
CA TYR A 192 17.78 -4.89 10.75
C TYR A 192 16.82 -5.09 11.93
N TYR A 193 15.93 -6.07 11.82
CA TYR A 193 14.85 -6.32 12.77
C TYR A 193 14.86 -7.77 13.21
N SER A 194 14.90 -8.02 14.50
CA SER A 194 14.96 -9.37 15.02
C SER A 194 13.68 -10.16 14.78
N ALA A 195 13.83 -11.44 14.48
CA ALA A 195 12.76 -12.41 14.42
C ALA A 195 12.94 -13.45 15.53
N PRO A 196 11.88 -14.20 15.91
CA PRO A 196 12.02 -15.29 16.87
C PRO A 196 13.07 -16.31 16.40
N PRO A 197 13.89 -16.88 17.32
CA PRO A 197 15.04 -17.71 16.97
C PRO A 197 14.71 -18.94 16.10
N GLU A 198 13.53 -19.51 16.28
CA GLU A 198 13.05 -20.68 15.52
C GLU A 198 12.89 -20.40 14.02
N TYR A 199 12.88 -19.12 13.61
CA TYR A 199 12.75 -18.73 12.20
C TYR A 199 14.09 -18.41 11.52
N VAL A 200 15.22 -18.61 12.21
CA VAL A 200 16.55 -18.42 11.59
C VAL A 200 16.70 -19.31 10.36
N GLY A 201 17.08 -18.72 9.23
CA GLY A 201 17.17 -19.40 7.94
C GLY A 201 15.86 -19.50 7.17
N HIS A 202 14.72 -19.24 7.80
CA HIS A 202 13.41 -19.27 7.15
C HIS A 202 13.07 -17.96 6.44
N ARG A 203 12.14 -18.02 5.48
CA ARG A 203 11.59 -16.84 4.81
C ARG A 203 10.31 -16.43 5.50
N LEU A 204 10.24 -15.14 5.87
CA LEU A 204 9.09 -14.51 6.50
C LEU A 204 8.48 -13.46 5.58
N TRP A 205 7.20 -13.20 5.78
CA TRP A 205 6.56 -12.02 5.23
C TRP A 205 6.87 -10.82 6.13
N ALA A 206 7.36 -9.75 5.53
CA ALA A 206 7.60 -8.47 6.20
C ALA A 206 6.67 -7.41 5.61
N ARG A 207 5.91 -6.74 6.47
CA ARG A 207 5.14 -5.53 6.13
C ARG A 207 5.70 -4.35 6.88
N TRP A 208 5.92 -3.25 6.18
CA TRP A 208 6.42 -2.03 6.83
C TRP A 208 5.82 -0.78 6.22
N ASP A 209 5.60 0.20 7.06
CA ASP A 209 5.15 1.55 6.72
C ASP A 209 6.19 2.59 7.15
N ALA A 210 5.77 3.86 7.34
CA ALA A 210 6.64 4.92 7.82
C ALA A 210 7.05 4.77 9.30
N ARG A 211 6.29 3.98 10.10
CA ARG A 211 6.45 3.92 11.56
C ARG A 211 6.78 2.53 12.08
N THR A 212 6.27 1.49 11.43
CA THR A 212 6.34 0.12 11.96
C THR A 212 6.85 -0.88 10.94
N VAL A 213 7.46 -1.94 11.45
CA VAL A 213 7.81 -3.15 10.72
C VAL A 213 7.15 -4.32 11.44
N ARG A 214 6.41 -5.14 10.70
CA ARG A 214 5.73 -6.34 11.21
C ARG A 214 6.20 -7.56 10.44
N LEU A 215 6.52 -8.63 11.16
CA LEU A 215 6.93 -9.90 10.60
C LEU A 215 5.83 -10.93 10.77
N PHE A 216 5.59 -11.74 9.73
CA PHE A 216 4.55 -12.79 9.73
C PHE A 216 5.12 -14.09 9.18
N ASN A 217 4.57 -15.21 9.63
CA ASN A 217 4.81 -16.52 9.02
C ASN A 217 3.96 -16.71 7.75
N ASP A 218 4.03 -17.88 7.13
CA ASP A 218 3.27 -18.19 5.89
C ASP A 218 1.76 -18.30 6.14
N GLN A 219 1.32 -18.48 7.38
CA GLN A 219 -0.09 -18.49 7.80
C GLN A 219 -0.59 -17.08 8.18
N TRP A 220 0.19 -16.03 7.94
CA TRP A 220 -0.11 -14.65 8.30
C TRP A 220 -0.28 -14.41 9.81
N GLN A 221 0.26 -15.28 10.64
CA GLN A 221 0.36 -15.04 12.08
C GLN A 221 1.50 -14.04 12.34
N GLN A 222 1.22 -13.01 13.12
CA GLN A 222 2.20 -11.98 13.44
C GLN A 222 3.21 -12.51 14.45
N LEU A 223 4.48 -12.51 14.08
CA LEU A 223 5.59 -13.01 14.87
C LEU A 223 6.28 -11.90 15.66
N ALA A 224 6.42 -10.71 15.04
CA ALA A 224 7.09 -9.58 15.67
C ALA A 224 6.56 -8.25 15.13
N VAL A 225 6.67 -7.21 15.99
CA VAL A 225 6.43 -5.80 15.64
C VAL A 225 7.60 -4.98 16.15
N HIS A 226 8.13 -4.12 15.29
CA HIS A 226 9.22 -3.21 15.63
C HIS A 226 8.87 -1.79 15.21
N ALA A 227 9.35 -0.79 15.95
CA ALA A 227 9.38 0.57 15.44
C ALA A 227 10.39 0.66 14.29
N LYS A 228 10.03 1.35 13.22
CA LYS A 228 10.93 1.56 12.09
C LYS A 228 12.20 2.27 12.53
N ALA A 229 13.34 1.81 12.05
CA ALA A 229 14.65 2.35 12.35
C ALA A 229 15.27 2.99 11.10
N GLU A 230 16.23 3.88 11.33
CA GLU A 230 17.08 4.44 10.29
C GLU A 230 17.98 3.36 9.67
N PRO A 231 18.37 3.51 8.39
CA PRO A 231 19.32 2.61 7.74
C PRO A 231 20.58 2.34 8.58
N GLY A 232 21.04 1.09 8.61
CA GLY A 232 22.18 0.64 9.38
C GLY A 232 21.90 0.34 10.87
N ARG A 233 20.71 0.63 11.37
CA ARG A 233 20.35 0.37 12.76
C ARG A 233 19.74 -1.01 12.97
N PHE A 234 19.96 -1.57 14.16
CA PHE A 234 19.35 -2.80 14.62
C PHE A 234 18.20 -2.51 15.58
N ARG A 235 17.13 -3.28 15.46
CA ARG A 235 16.01 -3.33 16.40
C ARG A 235 15.85 -4.77 16.87
N THR A 236 16.37 -5.07 18.05
CA THR A 236 16.35 -6.39 18.64
C THR A 236 15.38 -6.40 19.81
N ALA A 237 14.37 -7.26 19.75
CA ALA A 237 13.48 -7.52 20.87
C ALA A 237 14.16 -8.48 21.84
N ALA A 238 14.13 -8.19 23.14
CA ALA A 238 14.79 -9.01 24.16
C ALA A 238 14.35 -10.49 24.12
N GLN A 239 13.09 -10.74 23.83
CA GLN A 239 12.52 -12.09 23.69
C GLN A 239 13.07 -12.91 22.51
N HIS A 240 13.74 -12.26 21.54
CA HIS A 240 14.33 -12.91 20.38
C HIS A 240 15.82 -13.26 20.58
N ILE A 241 16.37 -12.90 21.73
CA ILE A 241 17.75 -13.25 22.09
C ILE A 241 17.73 -14.63 22.72
N PRO A 242 18.43 -15.64 22.16
CA PRO A 242 18.49 -16.97 22.76
C PRO A 242 19.04 -16.90 24.20
N GLN A 243 18.37 -17.54 25.15
CA GLN A 243 18.77 -17.51 26.56
C GLN A 243 20.21 -17.99 26.79
N GLU A 244 20.67 -18.94 25.98
CA GLU A 244 22.05 -19.40 25.98
C GLU A 244 23.06 -18.31 25.71
N LYS A 245 22.75 -17.36 24.82
CA LYS A 245 23.61 -16.22 24.51
C LYS A 245 23.58 -15.16 25.61
N VAL A 246 22.40 -14.91 26.20
CA VAL A 246 22.27 -14.00 27.35
C VAL A 246 23.08 -14.53 28.55
N SER A 247 22.93 -15.82 28.87
CA SER A 247 23.66 -16.43 29.99
C SER A 247 25.19 -16.48 29.78
N ALA A 248 25.65 -16.57 28.52
CA ALA A 248 27.07 -16.53 28.20
C ALA A 248 27.67 -15.12 28.33
N VAL A 249 26.92 -14.10 27.96
CA VAL A 249 27.34 -12.68 28.11
C VAL A 249 27.31 -12.29 29.57
N GLU A 250 26.28 -12.64 30.33
CA GLU A 250 26.21 -12.38 31.77
C GLU A 250 27.30 -13.11 32.53
N ARG A 251 27.56 -14.42 32.26
CA ARG A 251 28.67 -15.15 32.85
C ARG A 251 30.03 -14.54 32.47
N GLY A 252 30.20 -14.05 31.25
CA GLY A 252 31.40 -13.37 30.82
C GLY A 252 31.63 -12.07 31.59
N THR A 253 30.58 -11.25 31.74
CA THR A 253 30.65 -10.00 32.50
C THR A 253 30.89 -10.25 33.99
N ASP A 254 30.19 -11.19 34.61
CA ASP A 254 30.39 -11.55 35.99
C ASP A 254 31.79 -12.16 36.27
N ALA A 255 32.33 -12.95 35.34
CA ALA A 255 33.66 -13.49 35.43
C ALA A 255 34.72 -12.38 35.31
N LEU A 256 34.53 -11.42 34.41
CA LEU A 256 35.40 -10.25 34.28
C LEU A 256 35.33 -9.35 35.52
N LEU A 257 34.15 -9.08 36.04
CA LEU A 257 33.98 -8.29 37.28
C LEU A 257 34.66 -8.96 38.48
N ARG A 258 34.56 -10.31 38.62
CA ARG A 258 35.27 -11.07 39.65
C ARG A 258 36.80 -10.97 39.45
N GLN A 259 37.29 -11.10 38.24
CA GLN A 259 38.71 -11.00 37.93
C GLN A 259 39.26 -9.57 38.20
N ILE A 260 38.52 -8.54 37.87
CA ILE A 260 38.84 -7.14 38.16
C ILE A 260 38.86 -6.87 39.69
N ALA A 261 37.93 -7.49 40.43
CA ALA A 261 37.86 -7.36 41.89
C ALA A 261 39.10 -7.96 42.61
N THR A 262 39.79 -8.94 42.00
CA THR A 262 41.03 -9.52 42.56
C THR A 262 42.26 -8.65 42.36
N ILE A 263 42.20 -7.63 41.45
CA ILE A 263 43.35 -6.74 41.15
C ILE A 263 43.50 -5.66 42.24
N GLY A 264 42.43 -5.21 42.86
CA GLY A 264 42.49 -4.26 43.95
C GLY A 264 41.17 -3.45 44.16
N PRO A 265 41.00 -2.82 45.33
CA PRO A 265 39.75 -2.16 45.71
C PRO A 265 39.41 -0.94 44.85
N HIS A 266 40.37 -0.27 44.26
CA HIS A 266 40.14 0.87 43.40
C HIS A 266 39.66 0.46 42.02
N THR A 267 40.12 -0.67 41.47
CA THR A 267 39.71 -1.21 40.18
C THR A 267 38.27 -1.73 40.21
N ARG A 268 37.87 -2.29 41.36
CA ARG A 268 36.47 -2.69 41.61
C ARG A 268 35.51 -1.50 41.55
N LYS A 269 35.83 -0.42 42.26
CA LYS A 269 34.99 0.82 42.26
C LYS A 269 34.87 1.42 40.86
N TRP A 270 35.93 1.38 40.06
CA TRP A 270 35.90 1.89 38.69
C TRP A 270 35.01 1.01 37.77
N SER A 271 35.08 -0.30 37.90
CA SER A 271 34.25 -1.22 37.09
C SER A 271 32.75 -1.12 37.42
N GLU A 272 32.40 -0.93 38.70
CA GLU A 272 31.01 -0.72 39.14
C GLU A 272 30.42 0.63 38.70
N ALA A 273 31.25 1.63 38.42
CA ALA A 273 30.84 2.95 37.93
C ALA A 273 30.72 3.05 36.38
N THR A 274 31.21 2.03 35.67
CA THR A 274 31.29 2.05 34.18
C THR A 274 30.39 0.98 33.53
N THR A 275 29.68 0.17 34.33
CA THR A 275 28.68 -0.82 33.92
C THR A 275 27.27 -0.26 34.03
#